data_4ef611f5fdfb82bed16366bcd11077b9
#
_entry.id   4ef611f5fdfb82bed16366bcd11077b9
#
_cell.length_a   1.000
_cell.length_b   1.000
_cell.length_c   1.000
_cell.angle_alpha   90.00
_cell.angle_beta   90.00
_cell.angle_gamma   90.00
#
_symmetry.space_group_name_H-M   'P 1'
#
loop_
_entity.id
_entity.type
_entity.pdbx_description
1 polymer ?
#
loop_
_entity_poly.entity_id
_entity_poly.type
_entity_poly.pdbx_seq_one_letter_code
_entity_poly.pdbx_strand_id
1 'polypeptide(L)'
;MNMKHLKKAAAVSLAALAAAGMIAGCGGEKKASAPSSQPAAQTVKINFPTAGASGALYAVGAAITNMWNNNVPGVQAASQASAGGIANLNMVSDGEAQVSIAISSNVYQCLNEIGRAHV
;
A
#
# COMPACT_ATOMS: atom_id res chain seq x y z
N MET A 1 -14.70 2.12 -43.91
CA MET A 1 -14.34 0.71 -44.09
C MET A 1 -15.02 -0.11 -43.02
N ASN A 2 -15.87 -1.02 -43.42
CA ASN A 2 -17.02 -1.65 -42.78
C ASN A 2 -16.77 -2.45 -41.50
N MET A 3 -17.44 -2.04 -40.41
CA MET A 3 -17.58 -2.73 -39.10
C MET A 3 -18.76 -3.74 -39.14
N LYS A 4 -18.90 -4.58 -40.15
CA LYS A 4 -20.07 -5.47 -40.28
C LYS A 4 -19.79 -6.97 -40.28
N HIS A 5 -18.57 -7.45 -39.95
CA HIS A 5 -18.28 -8.89 -40.09
C HIS A 5 -17.70 -9.60 -38.83
N LEU A 6 -17.99 -9.10 -37.63
CA LEU A 6 -17.56 -9.80 -36.40
C LEU A 6 -18.73 -10.16 -35.48
N LYS A 7 -19.81 -10.63 -36.06
CA LYS A 7 -20.92 -11.27 -35.34
C LYS A 7 -21.26 -12.55 -36.05
N LYS A 8 -20.60 -13.65 -35.78
CA LYS A 8 -21.09 -15.04 -36.02
C LYS A 8 -19.94 -16.01 -35.75
N ALA A 9 -19.84 -16.50 -34.55
CA ALA A 9 -19.41 -17.82 -34.18
C ALA A 9 -19.67 -18.01 -32.69
N ALA A 10 -20.93 -18.17 -32.37
CA ALA A 10 -21.38 -18.77 -31.12
C ALA A 10 -21.84 -20.17 -31.46
N ALA A 11 -21.67 -21.01 -30.51
CA ALA A 11 -22.39 -22.28 -30.35
C ALA A 11 -21.70 -23.57 -30.78
N VAL A 12 -21.81 -24.45 -29.83
CA VAL A 12 -21.88 -25.92 -29.89
C VAL A 12 -20.58 -26.67 -29.63
N SER A 13 -20.44 -27.16 -28.39
CA SER A 13 -20.48 -28.62 -28.15
C SER A 13 -20.52 -28.95 -26.66
N LEU A 14 -21.69 -29.31 -26.25
CA LEU A 14 -22.04 -30.08 -25.08
C LEU A 14 -21.90 -31.55 -25.45
N ALA A 15 -21.04 -32.32 -24.80
CA ALA A 15 -21.18 -33.78 -24.78
C ALA A 15 -20.46 -34.36 -23.56
N ALA A 16 -21.27 -34.99 -22.75
CA ALA A 16 -21.01 -35.86 -21.62
C ALA A 16 -20.09 -37.02 -21.94
N LEU A 17 -19.30 -37.47 -20.96
CA LEU A 17 -19.10 -38.90 -20.70
C LEU A 17 -18.79 -39.09 -19.21
N ALA A 18 -19.74 -39.69 -18.52
CA ALA A 18 -19.56 -40.35 -17.24
C ALA A 18 -18.92 -41.72 -17.50
N ALA A 19 -17.87 -42.04 -16.77
CA ALA A 19 -17.44 -43.43 -16.61
C ALA A 19 -16.84 -43.61 -15.23
N ALA A 20 -17.45 -44.47 -14.46
CA ALA A 20 -17.13 -44.94 -13.14
C ALA A 20 -15.79 -45.69 -13.13
N GLY A 21 -15.01 -45.43 -12.05
CA GLY A 21 -13.83 -46.21 -11.70
C GLY A 21 -13.60 -46.15 -10.22
N MET A 22 -14.26 -47.02 -9.45
CA MET A 22 -13.91 -47.30 -8.04
C MET A 22 -12.58 -48.05 -8.02
N ILE A 23 -11.58 -47.49 -7.39
CA ILE A 23 -10.47 -48.26 -6.82
C ILE A 23 -10.24 -47.78 -5.41
N ALA A 24 -10.57 -48.62 -4.45
CA ALA A 24 -10.22 -48.47 -3.04
C ALA A 24 -8.70 -48.54 -2.88
N GLY A 25 -8.12 -47.51 -2.35
CA GLY A 25 -6.72 -47.43 -1.94
C GLY A 25 -6.64 -46.74 -0.60
N CYS A 26 -6.59 -47.53 0.46
CA CYS A 26 -6.35 -47.11 1.83
C CYS A 26 -4.91 -46.57 1.95
N GLY A 27 -4.71 -45.41 2.55
CA GLY A 27 -3.36 -44.96 2.93
C GLY A 27 -3.20 -43.46 3.09
N GLY A 28 -3.18 -42.96 4.31
CA GLY A 28 -2.52 -41.71 4.70
C GLY A 28 -3.33 -40.44 4.57
N GLU A 29 -4.02 -40.10 5.63
CA GLU A 29 -4.53 -38.76 5.88
C GLU A 29 -3.41 -37.72 5.86
N LYS A 30 -3.07 -37.20 4.71
CA LYS A 30 -2.51 -35.85 4.63
C LYS A 30 -3.70 -34.89 4.66
N LYS A 31 -3.94 -34.34 5.84
CA LYS A 31 -4.80 -33.22 6.09
C LYS A 31 -4.47 -32.13 5.07
N ALA A 32 -5.23 -32.04 4.00
CA ALA A 32 -5.16 -30.94 3.06
C ALA A 32 -5.59 -29.70 3.82
N SER A 33 -4.62 -28.89 4.19
CA SER A 33 -4.87 -27.53 4.67
C SER A 33 -5.60 -26.79 3.56
N ALA A 34 -6.87 -26.50 3.79
CA ALA A 34 -7.61 -25.59 2.94
C ALA A 34 -6.79 -24.31 2.78
N PRO A 35 -6.73 -23.70 1.59
CA PRO A 35 -6.12 -22.39 1.44
C PRO A 35 -6.92 -21.42 2.31
N SER A 36 -6.35 -21.03 3.43
CA SER A 36 -6.81 -19.92 4.23
C SER A 36 -6.78 -18.71 3.30
N SER A 37 -7.93 -18.27 2.84
CA SER A 37 -8.09 -16.98 2.18
C SER A 37 -7.90 -15.90 3.24
N GLN A 38 -6.65 -15.67 3.61
CA GLN A 38 -6.24 -14.53 4.39
C GLN A 38 -6.56 -13.31 3.53
N PRO A 39 -7.36 -12.34 4.03
CA PRO A 39 -7.61 -11.10 3.31
C PRO A 39 -6.25 -10.53 2.91
N ALA A 40 -6.08 -10.17 1.64
CA ALA A 40 -4.85 -9.53 1.17
C ALA A 40 -4.61 -8.33 2.08
N ALA A 41 -3.52 -8.36 2.85
CA ALA A 41 -3.17 -7.29 3.76
C ALA A 41 -3.09 -6.01 2.94
N GLN A 42 -3.94 -5.04 3.25
CA GLN A 42 -3.94 -3.76 2.57
C GLN A 42 -2.57 -3.12 2.78
N THR A 43 -1.88 -2.81 1.69
CA THR A 43 -0.58 -2.13 1.76
C THR A 43 -0.80 -0.69 2.16
N VAL A 44 -0.25 -0.28 3.29
CA VAL A 44 -0.25 1.11 3.77
C VAL A 44 0.94 1.83 3.14
N LYS A 45 0.65 2.85 2.34
CA LYS A 45 1.69 3.73 1.78
C LYS A 45 1.95 4.88 2.73
N ILE A 46 3.23 5.12 3.04
CA ILE A 46 3.66 6.22 3.92
C ILE A 46 4.59 7.12 3.12
N ASN A 47 4.17 8.35 2.91
CA ASN A 47 5.02 9.42 2.41
C ASN A 47 5.61 10.18 3.61
N PHE A 48 6.95 10.29 3.67
CA PHE A 48 7.67 10.86 4.80
C PHE A 48 8.55 12.03 4.36
N PRO A 49 8.01 13.25 4.22
CA PRO A 49 8.78 14.45 3.94
C PRO A 49 9.70 14.80 5.12
N THR A 50 10.93 15.16 4.81
CA THR A 50 11.99 15.35 5.80
C THR A 50 12.68 16.70 5.66
N ALA A 51 13.61 16.82 4.71
CA ALA A 51 14.38 18.04 4.43
C ALA A 51 14.90 17.97 3.00
N GLY A 52 15.73 18.94 2.60
CA GLY A 52 16.40 18.91 1.31
C GLY A 52 17.24 17.62 1.13
N ALA A 53 17.34 17.12 -0.08
CA ALA A 53 17.96 15.81 -0.40
C ALA A 53 19.42 15.66 0.07
N SER A 54 20.16 16.77 0.23
CA SER A 54 21.53 16.81 0.78
C SER A 54 21.57 16.97 2.30
N GLY A 55 20.42 17.11 2.97
CA GLY A 55 20.34 17.36 4.41
C GLY A 55 20.43 16.10 5.25
N ALA A 56 20.97 16.21 6.46
CA ALA A 56 21.09 15.10 7.40
C ALA A 56 19.73 14.47 7.73
N LEU A 57 18.66 15.26 7.85
CA LEU A 57 17.32 14.76 8.14
C LEU A 57 16.74 13.91 6.99
N TYR A 58 17.15 14.18 5.74
CA TYR A 58 16.77 13.33 4.63
C TYR A 58 17.37 11.92 4.75
N ALA A 59 18.67 11.84 5.11
CA ALA A 59 19.34 10.57 5.35
C ALA A 59 18.72 9.80 6.52
N VAL A 60 18.38 10.48 7.60
CA VAL A 60 17.66 9.89 8.76
C VAL A 60 16.29 9.36 8.32
N GLY A 61 15.52 10.13 7.57
CA GLY A 61 14.22 9.71 7.05
C GLY A 61 14.33 8.49 6.13
N ALA A 62 15.33 8.45 5.26
CA ALA A 62 15.60 7.30 4.41
C ALA A 62 15.92 6.03 5.23
N ALA A 63 16.69 6.15 6.31
CA ALA A 63 16.99 5.04 7.20
C ALA A 63 15.74 4.54 7.93
N ILE A 64 14.89 5.44 8.42
CA ILE A 64 13.63 5.12 9.10
C ILE A 64 12.67 4.40 8.13
N THR A 65 12.45 4.93 6.93
CA THR A 65 11.54 4.33 5.96
C THR A 65 12.04 2.96 5.51
N ASN A 66 13.34 2.79 5.36
CA ASN A 66 13.95 1.49 5.06
C ASN A 66 13.72 0.48 6.21
N MET A 67 13.87 0.92 7.45
CA MET A 67 13.58 0.09 8.62
C MET A 67 12.11 -0.34 8.66
N TRP A 68 11.17 0.56 8.38
CA TRP A 68 9.74 0.22 8.33
C TRP A 68 9.44 -0.78 7.21
N ASN A 69 9.96 -0.56 6.01
CA ASN A 69 9.76 -1.46 4.88
C ASN A 69 10.28 -2.87 5.14
N ASN A 70 11.36 -3.01 5.91
CA ASN A 70 11.97 -4.31 6.19
C ASN A 70 11.33 -5.03 7.38
N ASN A 71 10.73 -4.32 8.33
CA ASN A 71 10.29 -4.89 9.59
C ASN A 71 8.78 -4.83 9.83
N VAL A 72 8.04 -4.04 9.05
CA VAL A 72 6.59 -3.91 9.23
C VAL A 72 5.85 -4.45 8.01
N PRO A 73 5.25 -5.66 8.12
CA PRO A 73 4.51 -6.24 7.01
C PRO A 73 3.36 -5.34 6.55
N GLY A 74 3.22 -5.18 5.24
CA GLY A 74 2.15 -4.37 4.65
C GLY A 74 2.41 -2.86 4.65
N VAL A 75 3.60 -2.39 5.03
CA VAL A 75 4.01 -0.99 4.92
C VAL A 75 4.89 -0.78 3.70
N GLN A 76 4.62 0.29 2.96
CA GLN A 76 5.47 0.85 1.91
C GLN A 76 5.75 2.31 2.24
N ALA A 77 6.89 2.59 2.84
CA ALA A 77 7.30 3.93 3.23
C ALA A 77 8.37 4.49 2.27
N ALA A 78 8.27 5.78 1.97
CA ALA A 78 9.25 6.49 1.16
C ALA A 78 9.62 7.82 1.83
N SER A 79 10.92 8.10 1.94
CA SER A 79 11.41 9.41 2.35
C SER A 79 11.30 10.37 1.18
N GLN A 80 10.77 11.57 1.42
CA GLN A 80 10.63 12.62 0.42
C GLN A 80 11.48 13.83 0.79
N ALA A 81 12.16 14.39 -0.21
CA ALA A 81 12.81 15.67 -0.06
C ALA A 81 11.75 16.79 0.04
N SER A 82 11.98 17.75 0.91
CA SER A 82 11.07 18.88 1.15
C SER A 82 11.84 20.14 1.53
N ALA A 83 11.11 21.24 1.69
CA ALA A 83 11.65 22.47 2.27
C ALA A 83 11.82 22.39 3.81
N GLY A 84 11.41 21.29 4.43
CA GLY A 84 11.49 21.07 5.88
C GLY A 84 10.42 21.81 6.68
N GLY A 85 10.53 21.75 8.00
CA GLY A 85 9.77 22.55 8.95
C GLY A 85 8.28 22.70 8.66
N ILE A 86 7.84 23.93 8.40
CA ILE A 86 6.44 24.29 8.15
C ILE A 86 5.88 23.59 6.90
N ALA A 87 6.68 23.46 5.83
CA ALA A 87 6.23 22.78 4.62
C ALA A 87 5.84 21.30 4.91
N ASN A 88 6.60 20.61 5.75
CA ASN A 88 6.29 19.25 6.18
C ASN A 88 4.98 19.18 6.96
N LEU A 89 4.73 20.12 7.85
CA LEU A 89 3.49 20.19 8.63
C LEU A 89 2.28 20.44 7.73
N ASN A 90 2.41 21.32 6.74
CA ASN A 90 1.35 21.55 5.76
C ASN A 90 1.05 20.30 4.96
N MET A 91 2.07 19.56 4.46
CA MET A 91 1.87 18.30 3.73
C MET A 91 1.11 17.25 4.57
N VAL A 92 1.37 17.19 5.87
CA VAL A 92 0.61 16.29 6.77
C VAL A 92 -0.81 16.79 6.98
N SER A 93 -1.00 18.09 7.18
CA SER A 93 -2.32 18.73 7.34
C SER A 93 -3.21 18.54 6.11
N ASP A 94 -2.62 18.64 4.92
CA ASP A 94 -3.32 18.51 3.64
C ASP A 94 -3.54 17.05 3.22
N GLY A 95 -3.03 16.09 4.01
CA GLY A 95 -3.16 14.65 3.73
C GLY A 95 -2.19 14.12 2.66
N GLU A 96 -1.25 14.94 2.20
CA GLU A 96 -0.23 14.55 1.22
C GLU A 96 0.86 13.66 1.82
N ALA A 97 1.04 13.74 3.14
CA ALA A 97 1.96 12.90 3.90
C ALA A 97 1.28 12.33 5.14
N GLN A 98 1.69 11.14 5.57
CA GLN A 98 1.15 10.48 6.76
C GLN A 98 1.95 10.79 8.02
N VAL A 99 3.21 11.14 7.86
CA VAL A 99 4.16 11.42 8.94
C VAL A 99 5.24 12.35 8.41
N SER A 100 5.80 13.20 9.27
CA SER A 100 6.91 14.09 8.89
C SER A 100 7.88 14.35 10.03
N ILE A 101 9.06 14.89 9.71
CA ILE A 101 9.99 15.45 10.68
C ILE A 101 9.78 16.97 10.72
N ALA A 102 9.56 17.51 11.92
CA ALA A 102 9.51 18.94 12.16
C ALA A 102 10.22 19.27 13.47
N ILE A 103 10.80 20.47 13.56
CA ILE A 103 11.35 20.98 14.83
C ILE A 103 10.23 21.56 15.69
N SER A 104 10.39 21.50 17.01
CA SER A 104 9.37 21.90 17.97
C SER A 104 8.87 23.32 17.81
N SER A 105 9.75 24.26 17.44
CA SER A 105 9.37 25.66 17.20
C SER A 105 8.37 25.78 16.03
N ASN A 106 8.54 25.02 14.97
CA ASN A 106 7.61 25.01 13.83
C ASN A 106 6.26 24.43 14.22
N VAL A 107 6.26 23.34 14.99
CA VAL A 107 5.02 22.73 15.52
C VAL A 107 4.26 23.74 16.39
N TYR A 108 4.97 24.40 17.31
CA TYR A 108 4.38 25.43 18.17
C TYR A 108 3.78 26.59 17.35
N GLN A 109 4.49 27.04 16.32
CA GLN A 109 4.03 28.11 15.44
C GLN A 109 2.74 27.72 14.70
N CYS A 110 2.71 26.55 14.07
CA CYS A 110 1.53 26.05 13.38
C CYS A 110 0.33 25.89 14.31
N LEU A 111 0.51 25.35 15.51
CA LEU A 111 -0.57 25.20 16.50
C LEU A 111 -1.15 26.57 16.92
N ASN A 112 -0.31 27.60 17.07
CA ASN A 112 -0.79 28.94 17.41
C ASN A 112 -1.49 29.64 16.25
N GLU A 113 -1.12 29.38 15.03
CA GLU A 113 -1.79 29.91 13.83
C GLU A 113 -3.14 29.25 13.60
N ILE A 114 -3.23 27.92 13.75
CA ILE A 114 -4.49 27.17 13.69
C ILE A 114 -5.44 27.64 14.79
N GLY A 115 -4.94 27.87 16.01
CA GLY A 115 -5.74 28.40 17.12
C GLY A 115 -6.29 29.80 16.86
N ARG A 116 -5.65 30.61 16.04
CA ARG A 116 -6.13 31.98 15.71
C ARG A 116 -7.17 31.99 14.58
N ALA A 117 -7.19 30.99 13.73
CA ALA A 117 -8.14 30.89 12.62
C ALA A 117 -9.56 30.48 13.08
N HIS A 118 -9.71 30.04 14.33
CA HIS A 118 -10.97 29.59 14.93
C HIS A 118 -11.53 30.51 16.02
N VAL A 119 -11.05 31.75 16.14
CA VAL A 119 -11.55 32.76 17.11
C VAL A 119 -12.25 33.88 16.38
#